data_71db35e39243ca491ce39eb8793c3109
#
_entry.id   71db35e39243ca491ce39eb8793c3109
#
_cell.length_a   1.000
_cell.length_b   1.000
_cell.length_c   1.000
_cell.angle_alpha   90.00
_cell.angle_beta   90.00
_cell.angle_gamma   90.00
#
_symmetry.space_group_name_H-M   'P 1'
#
loop_
_entity.id
_entity.type
_entity.pdbx_description
1 polymer ?
#
loop_
_entity_poly.entity_id
_entity_poly.type
_entity_poly.pdbx_seq_one_letter_code
_entity_poly.pdbx_strand_id
1 'polypeptide(L)'
;DMRHLSPIEHVTFTFGIEGISRACSHQIVRHRLASYSQQSQRYVGQQSKKGEGFNFIIPSRIEEIGKRQWFIEKMDIIQKWYDELAAALGNHGEGTFEDARFLLPNAAETKIIISMNARELLHFFQIRCCNRAQWEIRGMATEMLRQVKQVSPHIFKDAGPGCVNSKCPEGKMTCGKMNDVRERFKNIS
;
A
#
# COMPACT_ATOMS: atom_id res chain seq x y z
N ASP A 1 -19.26 -5.20 -27.58
CA ASP A 1 -18.42 -4.60 -26.51
C ASP A 1 -18.60 -3.06 -26.46
N MET A 2 -19.77 -2.65 -25.96
CA MET A 2 -20.15 -1.23 -25.90
C MET A 2 -19.45 -0.43 -24.80
N ARG A 3 -18.53 -1.03 -24.03
CA ARG A 3 -17.75 -0.43 -22.94
C ARG A 3 -18.55 0.44 -21.95
N HIS A 4 -19.80 0.05 -21.67
CA HIS A 4 -20.61 0.70 -20.64
C HIS A 4 -20.10 0.29 -19.27
N LEU A 5 -19.44 1.22 -18.56
CA LEU A 5 -18.84 0.95 -17.24
C LEU A 5 -19.76 1.28 -16.06
N SER A 6 -20.93 1.93 -16.30
CA SER A 6 -21.85 2.28 -15.23
C SER A 6 -22.41 1.06 -14.44
N PRO A 7 -22.75 -0.09 -15.06
CA PRO A 7 -23.24 -1.23 -14.29
C PRO A 7 -22.23 -1.78 -13.28
N ILE A 8 -20.93 -1.70 -13.57
CA ILE A 8 -19.89 -2.22 -12.67
C ILE A 8 -19.56 -1.28 -11.50
N GLU A 9 -20.13 -0.07 -11.46
CA GLU A 9 -20.07 0.80 -10.28
C GLU A 9 -20.84 0.21 -9.08
N HIS A 10 -21.81 -0.65 -9.33
CA HIS A 10 -22.58 -1.35 -8.29
C HIS A 10 -21.88 -2.60 -7.73
N VAL A 11 -20.78 -3.04 -8.34
CA VAL A 11 -19.97 -4.17 -7.87
C VAL A 11 -18.86 -3.64 -6.98
N THR A 12 -18.89 -3.97 -5.69
CA THR A 12 -17.93 -3.47 -4.70
C THR A 12 -17.06 -4.61 -4.16
N PHE A 13 -15.79 -4.33 -3.98
CA PHE A 13 -14.80 -5.21 -3.38
C PHE A 13 -14.23 -4.57 -2.13
N THR A 14 -14.07 -5.37 -1.08
CA THR A 14 -13.43 -4.96 0.17
C THR A 14 -12.19 -5.80 0.42
N PHE A 15 -11.07 -5.15 0.68
CA PHE A 15 -9.77 -5.77 0.96
C PHE A 15 -9.33 -5.45 2.38
N GLY A 16 -8.90 -6.47 3.13
CA GLY A 16 -8.09 -6.30 4.33
C GLY A 16 -6.62 -6.37 3.95
N ILE A 17 -5.87 -5.32 4.21
CA ILE A 17 -4.47 -5.18 3.83
C ILE A 17 -3.62 -4.95 5.08
N GLU A 18 -2.59 -5.75 5.24
CA GLU A 18 -1.57 -5.63 6.29
C GLU A 18 -0.17 -5.79 5.69
N GLY A 19 0.88 -5.54 6.47
CA GLY A 19 2.25 -5.62 5.98
C GLY A 19 2.63 -4.51 5.00
N ILE A 20 1.98 -3.34 5.10
CA ILE A 20 2.31 -2.15 4.31
C ILE A 20 2.77 -1.00 5.20
N SER A 21 3.64 -0.15 4.66
CA SER A 21 4.13 1.03 5.37
C SER A 21 3.09 2.17 5.42
N ARG A 22 3.26 3.08 6.38
CA ARG A 22 2.53 4.37 6.37
C ARG A 22 2.79 5.16 5.09
N ALA A 23 4.01 5.09 4.53
CA ALA A 23 4.33 5.71 3.25
C ALA A 23 3.46 5.17 2.11
N CYS A 24 3.18 3.86 2.09
CA CYS A 24 2.27 3.24 1.11
C CYS A 24 0.84 3.70 1.35
N SER A 25 0.34 3.66 2.59
CA SER A 25 -1.04 4.05 2.91
C SER A 25 -1.34 5.50 2.53
N HIS A 26 -0.38 6.43 2.69
CA HIS A 26 -0.54 7.82 2.24
C HIS A 26 -0.74 7.98 0.73
N GLN A 27 -0.27 7.03 -0.07
CA GLN A 27 -0.53 7.01 -1.51
C GLN A 27 -1.88 6.38 -1.86
N ILE A 28 -2.30 5.38 -1.08
CA ILE A 28 -3.58 4.68 -1.29
C ILE A 28 -4.76 5.64 -1.07
N VAL A 29 -4.76 6.38 0.03
CA VAL A 29 -5.86 7.29 0.40
C VAL A 29 -6.01 8.51 -0.54
N ARG A 30 -5.13 8.66 -1.53
CA ARG A 30 -5.31 9.66 -2.60
C ARG A 30 -6.38 9.26 -3.62
N HIS A 31 -6.78 8.00 -3.67
CA HIS A 31 -7.91 7.52 -4.46
C HIS A 31 -9.22 7.80 -3.72
N ARG A 32 -9.95 8.84 -4.16
CA ARG A 32 -11.07 9.41 -3.39
C ARG A 32 -12.39 8.65 -3.54
N LEU A 33 -12.55 7.86 -4.59
CA LEU A 33 -13.75 7.04 -4.83
C LEU A 33 -13.65 5.69 -4.10
N ALA A 34 -13.29 5.75 -2.83
CA ALA A 34 -13.08 4.60 -1.97
C ALA A 34 -13.42 4.91 -0.53
N SER A 35 -13.74 3.88 0.25
CA SER A 35 -13.88 3.96 1.71
C SER A 35 -12.67 3.31 2.37
N TYR A 36 -12.17 3.94 3.43
CA TYR A 36 -10.99 3.51 4.15
C TYR A 36 -11.25 3.39 5.64
N SER A 37 -10.78 2.30 6.25
CA SER A 37 -10.65 2.15 7.69
C SER A 37 -9.23 1.72 8.00
N GLN A 38 -8.45 2.61 8.60
CA GLN A 38 -7.03 2.37 8.89
C GLN A 38 -6.78 2.31 10.39
N GLN A 39 -5.90 1.38 10.80
CA GLN A 39 -5.47 1.28 12.19
C GLN A 39 -4.95 2.63 12.70
N SER A 40 -5.57 3.12 13.77
CA SER A 40 -5.20 4.37 14.39
C SER A 40 -3.97 4.21 15.28
N GLN A 41 -2.98 5.08 15.10
CA GLN A 41 -1.83 5.22 16.00
C GLN A 41 -2.13 6.12 17.24
N ARG A 42 -3.35 6.68 17.34
CA ARG A 42 -3.81 7.39 18.54
C ARG A 42 -4.35 6.43 19.60
N TYR A 43 -5.04 5.37 19.17
CA TYR A 43 -5.68 4.42 20.05
C TYR A 43 -4.85 3.15 20.27
N VAL A 44 -3.99 2.81 19.34
CA VAL A 44 -3.13 1.64 19.40
C VAL A 44 -1.68 2.10 19.61
N GLY A 45 -1.23 1.97 20.87
CA GLY A 45 0.17 2.26 21.23
C GLY A 45 1.14 1.30 20.55
N GLN A 46 2.33 1.81 20.24
CA GLN A 46 3.42 1.06 19.61
C GLN A 46 4.61 0.87 20.57
N GLN A 47 4.33 0.84 21.88
CA GLN A 47 5.34 0.63 22.90
C GLN A 47 5.93 -0.79 22.82
N SER A 48 7.21 -0.91 23.14
CA SER A 48 7.87 -2.21 23.33
C SER A 48 7.17 -3.01 24.41
N LYS A 49 6.61 -4.16 24.04
CA LYS A 49 6.09 -5.15 24.99
C LYS A 49 6.95 -6.39 24.86
N LYS A 50 7.63 -6.78 25.94
CA LYS A 50 8.48 -8.00 25.98
C LYS A 50 9.60 -8.02 24.93
N GLY A 51 10.13 -6.85 24.54
CA GLY A 51 11.21 -6.74 23.57
C GLY A 51 10.76 -6.61 22.11
N GLU A 52 9.46 -6.60 21.84
CA GLU A 52 8.90 -6.34 20.50
C GLU A 52 8.46 -4.87 20.41
N GLY A 53 9.01 -4.14 19.45
CA GLY A 53 8.63 -2.76 19.12
C GLY A 53 7.59 -2.69 17.99
N PHE A 54 7.46 -1.52 17.37
CA PHE A 54 6.61 -1.37 16.19
C PHE A 54 7.16 -2.16 15.00
N ASN A 55 6.27 -2.78 14.24
CA ASN A 55 6.64 -3.41 12.98
C ASN A 55 6.95 -2.35 11.93
N PHE A 56 7.85 -2.66 10.99
CA PHE A 56 8.24 -1.75 9.91
C PHE A 56 8.58 -2.48 8.61
N ILE A 57 8.45 -1.78 7.52
CA ILE A 57 8.74 -2.30 6.18
C ILE A 57 10.13 -1.83 5.76
N ILE A 58 10.97 -2.79 5.37
CA ILE A 58 12.31 -2.52 4.83
C ILE A 58 12.22 -2.42 3.31
N PRO A 59 12.55 -1.26 2.69
CA PRO A 59 12.61 -1.17 1.24
C PRO A 59 13.65 -2.11 0.64
N SER A 60 13.29 -2.83 -0.44
CA SER A 60 14.18 -3.81 -1.11
C SER A 60 15.55 -3.22 -1.48
N ARG A 61 15.58 -1.95 -1.92
CA ARG A 61 16.86 -1.28 -2.24
C ARG A 61 17.79 -1.10 -1.04
N ILE A 62 17.27 -1.05 0.17
CA ILE A 62 18.07 -1.03 1.40
C ILE A 62 18.77 -2.40 1.57
N GLU A 63 18.06 -3.48 1.27
CA GLU A 63 18.62 -4.84 1.29
C GLU A 63 19.66 -5.04 0.18
N GLU A 64 19.35 -4.62 -1.04
CA GLU A 64 20.24 -4.70 -2.22
C GLU A 64 21.60 -4.04 -1.98
N ILE A 65 21.65 -2.93 -1.25
CA ILE A 65 22.90 -2.24 -0.90
C ILE A 65 23.54 -2.75 0.39
N GLY A 66 23.06 -3.88 0.96
CA GLY A 66 23.61 -4.50 2.17
C GLY A 66 23.40 -3.70 3.46
N LYS A 67 22.39 -2.80 3.51
CA LYS A 67 22.13 -1.94 4.66
C LYS A 67 20.93 -2.38 5.52
N ARG A 68 20.46 -3.64 5.37
CA ARG A 68 19.35 -4.18 6.15
C ARG A 68 19.59 -4.02 7.66
N GLN A 69 20.71 -4.51 8.17
CA GLN A 69 21.03 -4.46 9.60
C GLN A 69 21.13 -3.03 10.12
N TRP A 70 21.80 -2.16 9.38
CA TRP A 70 21.86 -0.73 9.71
C TRP A 70 20.47 -0.09 9.80
N PHE A 71 19.55 -0.44 8.89
CA PHE A 71 18.17 0.07 8.92
C PHE A 71 17.43 -0.40 10.16
N ILE A 72 17.52 -1.70 10.52
CA ILE A 72 16.93 -2.28 11.74
C ILE A 72 17.43 -1.52 12.99
N GLU A 73 18.73 -1.31 13.12
CA GLU A 73 19.33 -0.57 14.25
C GLU A 73 18.75 0.86 14.38
N LYS A 74 18.45 1.52 13.25
CA LYS A 74 17.80 2.84 13.27
C LYS A 74 16.35 2.78 13.72
N MET A 75 15.62 1.75 13.33
CA MET A 75 14.25 1.52 13.81
C MET A 75 14.23 1.24 15.32
N ASP A 76 15.19 0.46 15.83
CA ASP A 76 15.34 0.18 17.27
C ASP A 76 15.64 1.45 18.07
N ILE A 77 16.43 2.38 17.53
CA ILE A 77 16.68 3.68 18.15
C ILE A 77 15.40 4.52 18.21
N ILE A 78 14.63 4.56 17.11
CA ILE A 78 13.36 5.28 17.07
C ILE A 78 12.36 4.67 18.06
N GLN A 79 12.34 3.33 18.20
CA GLN A 79 11.51 2.67 19.19
C GLN A 79 11.84 3.13 20.61
N LYS A 80 13.13 3.21 20.97
CA LYS A 80 13.56 3.70 22.28
C LYS A 80 13.07 5.11 22.55
N TRP A 81 13.21 6.02 21.58
CA TRP A 81 12.71 7.39 21.69
C TRP A 81 11.17 7.44 21.85
N TYR A 82 10.46 6.58 21.12
CA TYR A 82 9.01 6.47 21.27
C TYR A 82 8.63 6.03 22.68
N ASP A 83 9.29 5.01 23.23
CA ASP A 83 9.02 4.48 24.56
C ASP A 83 9.36 5.51 25.66
N GLU A 84 10.49 6.22 25.54
CA GLU A 84 10.90 7.32 26.44
C GLU A 84 9.87 8.45 26.44
N LEU A 85 9.42 8.89 25.25
CA LEU A 85 8.41 9.94 25.14
C LEU A 85 7.05 9.48 25.67
N ALA A 86 6.62 8.27 25.35
CA ALA A 86 5.36 7.71 25.85
C ALA A 86 5.38 7.59 27.38
N ALA A 87 6.53 7.19 27.99
CA ALA A 87 6.69 7.14 29.44
C ALA A 87 6.59 8.54 30.07
N ALA A 88 7.24 9.54 29.48
CA ALA A 88 7.17 10.93 29.95
C ALA A 88 5.76 11.54 29.88
N LEU A 89 4.95 11.09 28.91
CA LEU A 89 3.53 11.50 28.73
C LEU A 89 2.54 10.68 29.57
N GLY A 90 3.00 9.79 30.43
CA GLY A 90 2.14 8.99 31.31
C GLY A 90 1.90 7.54 30.87
N ASN A 91 2.51 7.12 29.76
CA ASN A 91 2.62 5.74 29.28
C ASN A 91 1.30 5.02 28.94
N HIS A 92 0.17 5.71 28.91
CA HIS A 92 -1.13 5.13 28.59
C HIS A 92 -2.12 6.19 28.06
N GLY A 93 -3.13 5.69 27.38
CA GLY A 93 -4.24 6.49 26.89
C GLY A 93 -3.99 7.21 25.57
N GLU A 94 -5.08 7.75 25.03
CA GLU A 94 -5.14 8.38 23.72
C GLU A 94 -4.18 9.57 23.59
N GLY A 95 -4.14 10.46 24.58
CA GLY A 95 -3.28 11.65 24.58
C GLY A 95 -1.80 11.32 24.49
N THR A 96 -1.33 10.27 25.21
CA THR A 96 0.06 9.81 25.12
C THR A 96 0.40 9.34 23.70
N PHE A 97 -0.44 8.50 23.11
CA PHE A 97 -0.15 7.91 21.78
C PHE A 97 -0.33 8.92 20.64
N GLU A 98 -1.23 9.88 20.81
CA GLU A 98 -1.46 10.97 19.87
C GLU A 98 -0.19 11.79 19.63
N ASP A 99 0.58 12.06 20.69
CA ASP A 99 1.82 12.83 20.62
C ASP A 99 3.04 11.94 20.33
N ALA A 100 3.17 10.78 21.00
CA ALA A 100 4.31 9.89 20.81
C ALA A 100 4.45 9.39 19.35
N ARG A 101 3.34 9.18 18.63
CA ARG A 101 3.33 8.74 17.23
C ARG A 101 4.08 9.67 16.26
N PHE A 102 4.33 10.94 16.63
CA PHE A 102 5.11 11.86 15.80
C PHE A 102 6.56 11.39 15.61
N LEU A 103 7.07 10.52 16.49
CA LEU A 103 8.38 9.87 16.33
C LEU A 103 8.36 8.67 15.38
N LEU A 104 7.17 8.08 15.09
CA LEU A 104 7.11 6.90 14.25
C LEU A 104 7.47 7.22 12.80
N PRO A 105 8.35 6.40 12.18
CA PRO A 105 8.82 6.66 10.82
C PRO A 105 7.73 6.30 9.79
N ASN A 106 7.87 6.81 8.57
CA ASN A 106 7.05 6.40 7.44
C ASN A 106 7.16 4.90 7.10
N ALA A 107 8.22 4.24 7.56
CA ALA A 107 8.42 2.81 7.44
C ALA A 107 7.52 1.99 8.38
N ALA A 108 6.95 2.61 9.44
CA ALA A 108 6.08 1.89 10.37
C ALA A 108 4.95 1.17 9.64
N GLU A 109 4.74 -0.11 9.99
CA GLU A 109 3.67 -0.93 9.42
C GLU A 109 2.30 -0.39 9.80
N THR A 110 1.33 -0.60 8.92
CA THR A 110 -0.07 -0.29 9.19
C THR A 110 -0.98 -1.33 8.57
N LYS A 111 -2.22 -1.36 9.06
CA LYS A 111 -3.31 -2.18 8.54
C LYS A 111 -4.43 -1.29 8.07
N ILE A 112 -5.05 -1.64 6.95
CA ILE A 112 -6.12 -0.83 6.35
C ILE A 112 -7.15 -1.73 5.68
N ILE A 113 -8.41 -1.41 5.88
CA ILE A 113 -9.52 -1.96 5.09
C ILE A 113 -9.86 -0.94 4.02
N ILE A 114 -10.02 -1.42 2.77
CA ILE A 114 -10.33 -0.59 1.62
C ILE A 114 -11.53 -1.16 0.90
N SER A 115 -12.57 -0.35 0.66
CA SER A 115 -13.69 -0.71 -0.21
C SER A 115 -13.70 0.18 -1.44
N MET A 116 -13.71 -0.43 -2.62
CA MET A 116 -13.78 0.25 -3.92
C MET A 116 -14.77 -0.48 -4.84
N ASN A 117 -15.49 0.26 -5.67
CA ASN A 117 -16.25 -0.38 -6.74
C ASN A 117 -15.33 -0.83 -7.90
N ALA A 118 -15.84 -1.71 -8.75
CA ALA A 118 -15.04 -2.30 -9.82
C ALA A 118 -14.53 -1.27 -10.83
N ARG A 119 -15.27 -0.19 -11.08
CA ARG A 119 -14.83 0.88 -11.98
C ARG A 119 -13.64 1.63 -11.43
N GLU A 120 -13.65 1.99 -10.13
CA GLU A 120 -12.53 2.62 -9.46
C GLU A 120 -11.33 1.66 -9.37
N LEU A 121 -11.55 0.36 -9.14
CA LEU A 121 -10.48 -0.63 -9.16
C LEU A 121 -9.80 -0.72 -10.52
N LEU A 122 -10.52 -0.67 -11.62
CA LEU A 122 -9.93 -0.62 -12.97
C LEU A 122 -9.02 0.60 -13.12
N HIS A 123 -9.46 1.77 -12.67
CA HIS A 123 -8.65 2.99 -12.67
C HIS A 123 -7.43 2.88 -11.74
N PHE A 124 -7.62 2.37 -10.53
CA PHE A 124 -6.56 2.12 -9.56
C PHE A 124 -5.45 1.23 -10.15
N PHE A 125 -5.82 0.11 -10.77
CA PHE A 125 -4.87 -0.81 -11.39
C PHE A 125 -4.11 -0.18 -12.56
N GLN A 126 -4.78 0.66 -13.37
CA GLN A 126 -4.10 1.37 -14.47
C GLN A 126 -2.94 2.23 -13.96
N ILE A 127 -3.11 2.88 -12.82
CA ILE A 127 -2.11 3.78 -12.24
C ILE A 127 -1.12 3.00 -11.37
N ARG A 128 -1.60 2.15 -10.46
CA ARG A 128 -0.77 1.57 -9.40
C ARG A 128 -0.06 0.27 -9.77
N CYS A 129 -0.55 -0.47 -10.77
CA CYS A 129 0.21 -1.60 -11.33
C CYS A 129 1.30 -1.17 -12.32
N CYS A 130 1.38 0.12 -12.67
CA CYS A 130 2.38 0.66 -13.58
C CYS A 130 3.79 0.60 -12.97
N ASN A 131 4.82 0.31 -13.78
CA ASN A 131 6.22 0.32 -13.33
C ASN A 131 6.70 1.69 -12.81
N ARG A 132 5.99 2.78 -13.13
CA ARG A 132 6.25 4.12 -12.59
C ARG A 132 5.67 4.32 -11.18
N ALA A 133 4.76 3.47 -10.74
CA ALA A 133 4.29 3.50 -9.37
C ALA A 133 5.42 3.08 -8.39
N GLN A 134 5.39 3.62 -7.17
CA GLN A 134 6.31 3.22 -6.12
C GLN A 134 6.19 1.70 -5.87
N TRP A 135 7.29 1.04 -5.58
CA TRP A 135 7.40 -0.42 -5.56
C TRP A 135 6.37 -1.11 -4.65
N GLU A 136 6.10 -0.54 -3.47
CA GLU A 136 5.24 -1.15 -2.46
C GLU A 136 3.75 -1.09 -2.87
N ILE A 137 3.24 0.09 -3.23
CA ILE A 137 1.86 0.22 -3.72
C ILE A 137 1.66 -0.53 -5.04
N ARG A 138 2.70 -0.65 -5.88
CA ARG A 138 2.65 -1.46 -7.09
C ARG A 138 2.51 -2.95 -6.78
N GLY A 139 3.29 -3.46 -5.83
CA GLY A 139 3.19 -4.84 -5.36
C GLY A 139 1.80 -5.15 -4.81
N MET A 140 1.33 -4.31 -3.90
CA MET A 140 0.00 -4.42 -3.31
C MET A 140 -1.11 -4.38 -4.37
N ALA A 141 -1.09 -3.38 -5.28
CA ALA A 141 -2.08 -3.26 -6.35
C ALA A 141 -2.07 -4.47 -7.30
N THR A 142 -0.89 -5.05 -7.57
CA THR A 142 -0.75 -6.24 -8.39
C THR A 142 -1.38 -7.46 -7.71
N GLU A 143 -1.20 -7.61 -6.40
CA GLU A 143 -1.83 -8.68 -5.62
C GLU A 143 -3.36 -8.51 -5.54
N MET A 144 -3.84 -7.29 -5.28
CA MET A 144 -5.28 -7.00 -5.34
C MET A 144 -5.89 -7.36 -6.70
N LEU A 145 -5.20 -7.02 -7.80
CA LEU A 145 -5.64 -7.39 -9.15
C LEU A 145 -5.71 -8.90 -9.34
N ARG A 146 -4.70 -9.65 -8.86
CA ARG A 146 -4.69 -11.11 -8.92
C ARG A 146 -5.93 -11.70 -8.24
N GLN A 147 -6.25 -11.23 -7.04
CA GLN A 147 -7.42 -11.69 -6.28
C GLN A 147 -8.75 -11.38 -6.98
N VAL A 148 -8.96 -10.17 -7.49
CA VAL A 148 -10.22 -9.85 -8.17
C VAL A 148 -10.38 -10.56 -9.52
N LYS A 149 -9.28 -10.90 -10.20
CA LYS A 149 -9.34 -11.74 -11.40
C LYS A 149 -9.86 -13.14 -11.11
N GLN A 150 -9.53 -13.70 -9.93
CA GLN A 150 -10.03 -15.02 -9.53
C GLN A 150 -11.55 -15.00 -9.26
N VAL A 151 -12.07 -13.96 -8.60
CA VAL A 151 -13.49 -13.88 -8.21
C VAL A 151 -14.40 -13.24 -9.27
N SER A 152 -13.84 -12.41 -10.15
CA SER A 152 -14.60 -11.69 -11.19
C SER A 152 -13.79 -11.58 -12.48
N PRO A 153 -13.42 -12.71 -13.11
CA PRO A 153 -12.53 -12.73 -14.28
C PRO A 153 -13.08 -11.92 -15.46
N HIS A 154 -14.39 -11.89 -15.67
CA HIS A 154 -14.99 -11.17 -16.80
C HIS A 154 -14.84 -9.65 -16.67
N ILE A 155 -14.90 -9.10 -15.45
CA ILE A 155 -14.74 -7.65 -15.20
C ILE A 155 -13.27 -7.25 -15.36
N PHE A 156 -12.35 -8.06 -14.82
CA PHE A 156 -10.93 -7.71 -14.73
C PHE A 156 -10.05 -8.41 -15.77
N LYS A 157 -10.63 -9.07 -16.77
CA LYS A 157 -9.89 -9.79 -17.83
C LYS A 157 -8.71 -8.99 -18.37
N ASP A 158 -8.97 -7.75 -18.76
CA ASP A 158 -8.01 -6.87 -19.40
C ASP A 158 -7.47 -5.80 -18.45
N ALA A 159 -7.66 -5.96 -17.13
CA ALA A 159 -7.21 -5.01 -16.13
C ALA A 159 -5.69 -5.11 -15.91
N GLY A 160 -5.08 -3.94 -15.66
CA GLY A 160 -3.64 -3.81 -15.44
C GLY A 160 -3.16 -2.39 -15.71
N PRO A 161 -1.85 -2.16 -15.80
CA PRO A 161 -1.29 -0.86 -16.17
C PRO A 161 -1.87 -0.34 -17.48
N GLY A 162 -2.00 0.98 -17.62
CA GLY A 162 -2.62 1.60 -18.79
C GLY A 162 -2.03 1.17 -20.15
N CYS A 163 -0.77 0.72 -20.17
CA CYS A 163 -0.12 0.23 -21.39
C CYS A 163 -0.49 -1.20 -21.78
N VAL A 164 -1.27 -1.96 -20.97
CA VAL A 164 -1.67 -3.33 -21.31
C VAL A 164 -2.56 -3.34 -22.54
N ASN A 165 -3.57 -2.47 -22.58
CA ASN A 165 -4.59 -2.44 -23.64
C ASN A 165 -4.46 -1.23 -24.59
N SER A 166 -3.46 -0.36 -24.38
CA SER A 166 -3.32 0.86 -25.17
C SER A 166 -1.84 1.25 -25.34
N LYS A 167 -1.58 2.39 -25.99
CA LYS A 167 -0.26 3.02 -25.91
C LYS A 167 0.03 3.43 -24.48
N CYS A 168 1.34 3.50 -24.12
CA CYS A 168 1.75 3.93 -22.79
C CYS A 168 1.21 5.34 -22.49
N PRO A 169 0.39 5.54 -21.46
CA PRO A 169 -0.16 6.85 -21.13
C PRO A 169 0.87 7.83 -20.55
N GLU A 170 2.04 7.33 -20.10
CA GLU A 170 3.11 8.14 -19.50
C GLU A 170 3.90 8.98 -20.54
N GLY A 171 3.68 8.78 -21.85
CA GLY A 171 4.34 9.54 -22.88
C GLY A 171 5.87 9.54 -22.73
N LYS A 172 6.47 10.73 -22.56
CA LYS A 172 7.92 10.88 -22.35
C LYS A 172 8.43 10.26 -21.05
N MET A 173 7.56 10.05 -20.07
CA MET A 173 7.89 9.43 -18.77
C MET A 173 7.76 7.91 -18.79
N THR A 174 7.63 7.28 -19.95
CA THR A 174 7.53 5.83 -20.09
C THR A 174 8.69 5.10 -19.42
N CYS A 175 8.41 3.90 -18.87
CA CYS A 175 9.45 3.01 -18.34
C CYS A 175 10.23 2.26 -19.44
N GLY A 176 9.82 2.37 -20.72
CA GLY A 176 10.42 1.68 -21.86
C GLY A 176 10.14 0.17 -21.95
N LYS A 177 9.43 -0.42 -20.98
CA LYS A 177 9.24 -1.89 -20.83
C LYS A 177 7.82 -2.34 -21.16
N MET A 178 7.16 -1.73 -22.13
CA MET A 178 5.74 -2.00 -22.42
C MET A 178 5.47 -3.47 -22.77
N ASN A 179 6.33 -4.12 -23.55
CA ASN A 179 6.15 -5.52 -23.96
C ASN A 179 6.26 -6.47 -22.76
N ASP A 180 7.28 -6.32 -21.92
CA ASP A 180 7.47 -7.12 -20.72
C ASP A 180 6.28 -6.95 -19.76
N VAL A 181 5.76 -5.73 -19.63
CA VAL A 181 4.58 -5.45 -18.79
C VAL A 181 3.36 -6.15 -19.34
N ARG A 182 3.11 -6.08 -20.64
CA ARG A 182 1.99 -6.77 -21.29
C ARG A 182 2.04 -8.28 -21.08
N GLU A 183 3.19 -8.89 -21.27
CA GLU A 183 3.38 -10.32 -21.08
C GLU A 183 3.12 -10.70 -19.63
N ARG A 184 3.68 -9.99 -18.65
CA ARG A 184 3.45 -10.22 -17.23
C ARG A 184 1.97 -10.14 -16.86
N PHE A 185 1.23 -9.14 -17.32
CA PHE A 185 -0.17 -8.95 -16.96
C PHE A 185 -1.15 -9.82 -17.75
N LYS A 186 -0.74 -10.37 -18.89
CA LYS A 186 -1.49 -11.41 -19.62
C LYS A 186 -1.55 -12.72 -18.84
N ASN A 187 -0.49 -13.04 -18.11
CA ASN A 187 -0.32 -14.30 -17.37
C ASN A 187 -0.65 -14.16 -15.87
N ILE A 188 -1.09 -12.99 -15.39
CA ILE A 188 -1.49 -12.80 -14.00
C ILE A 188 -2.86 -13.45 -13.76
N SER A 189 -2.91 -14.44 -12.90
CA SER A 189 -4.09 -15.23 -12.52
C SER A 189 -4.27 -15.18 -11.00
#